data_89012936aa99e97d84acb5bdace5c562
#
_entry.id   89012936aa99e97d84acb5bdace5c562
#
_cell.length_a   1.000
_cell.length_b   1.000
_cell.length_c   1.000
_cell.angle_alpha   90.00
_cell.angle_beta   90.00
_cell.angle_gamma   90.00
#
_symmetry.space_group_name_H-M   'P 1'
#
loop_
_entity.id
_entity.type
_entity.pdbx_description
1 polymer ?
#
loop_
_entity_poly.entity_id
_entity_poly.type
_entity_poly.pdbx_seq_one_letter_code
_entity_poly.pdbx_strand_id
1 'polypeptide(L)'
;MNDSNKLFEQISNEFTQKGQLFEIREYTDSFGLKNKEFATFSDSLRKYFDFAAMHGDKDFLVFEDERYSFADAFKISAKVGNALVDAGIQKGDRVSICMQNNPEFIFAYMGIVGIGAVCVPLNSWWVADEITYALEHCDAKLMFGDQRRLKGLDDLKITK
;
A
#
# COMPACT_ATOMS: atom_id res chain seq x y z
N MET A 1 10.10 -20.40 31.43
CA MET A 1 9.67 -19.19 30.69
C MET A 1 10.29 -18.01 31.39
N ASN A 2 11.01 -17.15 30.65
CA ASN A 2 11.72 -15.99 31.22
C ASN A 2 10.67 -14.98 31.70
N ASP A 3 10.97 -14.22 32.79
CA ASP A 3 10.04 -13.22 33.36
C ASP A 3 9.61 -12.16 32.34
N SER A 4 10.49 -11.83 31.38
CA SER A 4 10.16 -10.94 30.26
C SER A 4 9.03 -11.48 29.37
N ASN A 5 8.99 -12.79 29.12
CA ASN A 5 7.92 -13.40 28.31
C ASN A 5 6.58 -13.38 29.03
N LYS A 6 6.58 -13.59 30.34
CA LYS A 6 5.34 -13.49 31.15
C LYS A 6 4.79 -12.09 31.17
N LEU A 7 5.68 -11.09 31.32
CA LEU A 7 5.29 -9.68 31.29
C LEU A 7 4.71 -9.29 29.92
N PHE A 8 5.35 -9.74 28.82
CA PHE A 8 4.87 -9.50 27.46
C PHE A 8 3.48 -10.12 27.24
N GLU A 9 3.27 -11.37 27.66
CA GLU A 9 1.98 -12.04 27.57
C GLU A 9 0.90 -11.32 28.40
N GLN A 10 1.24 -10.86 29.59
CA GLN A 10 0.32 -10.13 30.45
C GLN A 10 -0.11 -8.80 29.79
N ILE A 11 0.85 -8.00 29.32
CA ILE A 11 0.60 -6.73 28.63
C ILE A 11 -0.20 -6.97 27.36
N SER A 12 0.21 -7.95 26.54
CA SER A 12 -0.50 -8.31 25.30
C SER A 12 -1.96 -8.67 25.57
N ASN A 13 -2.21 -9.52 26.59
CA ASN A 13 -3.55 -9.91 26.97
C ASN A 13 -4.39 -8.73 27.44
N GLU A 14 -3.81 -7.80 28.21
CA GLU A 14 -4.51 -6.61 28.70
C GLU A 14 -4.99 -5.70 27.55
N PHE A 15 -4.11 -5.45 26.55
CA PHE A 15 -4.43 -4.56 25.42
C PHE A 15 -5.33 -5.19 24.35
N THR A 16 -5.43 -6.53 24.30
CA THR A 16 -6.22 -7.24 23.29
C THR A 16 -7.58 -7.70 23.74
N GLN A 17 -7.97 -7.39 25.01
CA GLN A 17 -9.29 -7.71 25.54
C GLN A 17 -10.40 -6.92 24.86
N LYS A 18 -11.62 -7.42 24.97
CA LYS A 18 -12.83 -6.78 24.46
C LYS A 18 -12.97 -5.34 25.02
N GLY A 19 -13.18 -4.39 24.13
CA GLY A 19 -13.30 -2.96 24.46
C GLY A 19 -11.98 -2.21 24.53
N GLN A 20 -10.84 -2.89 24.33
CA GLN A 20 -9.52 -2.25 24.25
C GLN A 20 -9.17 -1.84 22.81
N LEU A 21 -8.19 -0.94 22.67
CA LEU A 21 -7.77 -0.40 21.37
C LEU A 21 -7.34 -1.48 20.37
N PHE A 22 -6.71 -2.55 20.86
CA PHE A 22 -6.23 -3.68 20.08
C PHE A 22 -7.07 -4.94 20.30
N GLU A 23 -8.36 -4.79 20.62
CA GLU A 23 -9.27 -5.91 20.78
C GLU A 23 -9.13 -6.89 19.61
N ILE A 24 -8.92 -8.19 19.92
CA ILE A 24 -8.87 -9.24 18.93
C ILE A 24 -10.21 -9.95 18.88
N ARG A 25 -10.76 -10.09 17.67
CA ARG A 25 -11.93 -10.94 17.39
C ARG A 25 -11.57 -12.10 16.49
N GLU A 26 -12.25 -13.21 16.68
CA GLU A 26 -12.17 -14.36 15.79
C GLU A 26 -13.29 -14.28 14.73
N TYR A 27 -12.96 -14.64 13.50
CA TYR A 27 -13.94 -14.74 12.43
C TYR A 27 -13.61 -15.93 11.53
N THR A 28 -14.59 -16.37 10.76
CA THR A 28 -14.39 -17.41 9.74
C THR A 28 -14.51 -16.75 8.38
N ASP A 29 -13.47 -16.90 7.55
CA ASP A 29 -13.46 -16.33 6.20
C ASP A 29 -14.35 -17.09 5.20
N SER A 30 -14.42 -16.62 3.96
CA SER A 30 -15.21 -17.23 2.89
C SER A 30 -14.75 -18.63 2.50
N PHE A 31 -13.56 -19.05 2.90
CA PHE A 31 -12.99 -20.40 2.67
C PHE A 31 -13.23 -21.33 3.85
N GLY A 32 -13.88 -20.86 4.93
CA GLY A 32 -14.14 -21.64 6.14
C GLY A 32 -12.96 -21.69 7.12
N LEU A 33 -11.92 -20.88 6.92
CA LEU A 33 -10.77 -20.83 7.80
C LEU A 33 -11.01 -19.90 8.98
N LYS A 34 -10.62 -20.32 10.19
CA LYS A 34 -10.66 -19.49 11.39
C LYS A 34 -9.47 -18.56 11.40
N ASN A 35 -9.76 -17.27 11.50
CA ASN A 35 -8.79 -16.19 11.51
C ASN A 35 -8.99 -15.30 12.73
N LYS A 36 -7.98 -14.49 13.02
CA LYS A 36 -8.03 -13.44 14.05
C LYS A 36 -7.73 -12.10 13.41
N GLU A 37 -8.46 -11.08 13.83
CA GLU A 37 -8.21 -9.71 13.40
C GLU A 37 -8.42 -8.74 14.55
N PHE A 38 -7.91 -7.52 14.42
CA PHE A 38 -8.21 -6.46 15.36
C PHE A 38 -9.62 -5.91 15.09
N ALA A 39 -10.47 -5.91 16.12
CA ALA A 39 -11.87 -5.49 16.00
C ALA A 39 -12.03 -4.00 15.63
N THR A 40 -11.06 -3.17 16.01
CA THR A 40 -11.07 -1.72 15.83
C THR A 40 -10.35 -1.27 14.55
N PHE A 41 -9.67 -2.18 13.86
CA PHE A 41 -8.95 -1.82 12.64
C PHE A 41 -9.89 -1.66 11.45
N SER A 42 -9.47 -0.80 10.55
CA SER A 42 -10.19 -0.51 9.32
C SER A 42 -10.22 -1.72 8.38
N ASP A 43 -11.35 -1.92 7.73
CA ASP A 43 -11.58 -2.97 6.71
C ASP A 43 -10.92 -2.67 5.36
N SER A 44 -10.23 -1.53 5.23
CA SER A 44 -9.54 -1.15 4.01
C SER A 44 -8.34 -0.26 4.28
N LEU A 45 -7.30 -0.37 3.42
CA LEU A 45 -6.14 0.52 3.44
C LEU A 45 -6.53 1.99 3.25
N ARG A 46 -7.57 2.25 2.46
CA ARG A 46 -8.09 3.61 2.26
C ARG A 46 -8.50 4.24 3.58
N LYS A 47 -9.32 3.56 4.37
CA LYS A 47 -9.75 4.06 5.69
C LYS A 47 -8.58 4.20 6.67
N TYR A 48 -7.59 3.30 6.57
CA TYR A 48 -6.38 3.42 7.38
C TYR A 48 -5.61 4.71 7.04
N PHE A 49 -5.48 5.06 5.77
CA PHE A 49 -4.86 6.32 5.38
C PHE A 49 -5.72 7.53 5.79
N ASP A 50 -7.05 7.46 5.62
CA ASP A 50 -7.95 8.53 6.07
C ASP A 50 -7.78 8.81 7.58
N PHE A 51 -7.56 7.76 8.39
CA PHE A 51 -7.21 7.91 9.81
C PHE A 51 -5.83 8.58 10.00
N ALA A 52 -4.83 8.19 9.21
CA ALA A 52 -3.50 8.80 9.27
C ALA A 52 -3.51 10.30 8.89
N ALA A 53 -4.47 10.74 8.07
CA ALA A 53 -4.65 12.15 7.71
C ALA A 53 -4.90 13.07 8.93
N MET A 54 -5.38 12.52 10.06
CA MET A 54 -5.59 13.28 11.31
C MET A 54 -4.30 13.87 11.87
N HIS A 55 -3.12 13.38 11.44
CA HIS A 55 -1.83 13.94 11.84
C HIS A 55 -1.52 15.30 11.18
N GLY A 56 -2.27 15.69 10.12
CA GLY A 56 -2.22 17.01 9.50
C GLY A 56 -0.82 17.40 9.01
N ASP A 57 -0.31 18.50 9.55
CA ASP A 57 0.97 19.09 9.13
C ASP A 57 2.22 18.44 9.74
N LYS A 58 2.07 17.35 10.51
CA LYS A 58 3.24 16.61 11.00
C LYS A 58 3.98 15.95 9.85
N ASP A 59 5.30 15.83 9.98
CA ASP A 59 6.13 15.12 9.00
C ASP A 59 5.69 13.66 8.87
N PHE A 60 5.46 13.24 7.62
CA PHE A 60 5.13 11.87 7.25
C PHE A 60 6.29 11.21 6.50
N LEU A 61 6.82 11.89 5.46
CA LEU A 61 7.94 11.42 4.68
C LEU A 61 9.09 12.40 4.77
N VAL A 62 10.26 11.86 5.05
CA VAL A 62 11.52 12.58 5.09
C VAL A 62 12.48 11.88 4.15
N PHE A 63 12.89 12.54 3.09
CA PHE A 63 13.79 12.00 2.09
C PHE A 63 14.82 13.08 1.71
N GLU A 64 16.08 12.86 2.03
CA GLU A 64 17.13 13.86 1.87
C GLU A 64 16.72 15.22 2.47
N ASP A 65 16.66 16.28 1.66
CA ASP A 65 16.21 17.60 2.06
C ASP A 65 14.70 17.84 1.93
N GLU A 66 13.98 16.84 1.38
CA GLU A 66 12.54 16.92 1.19
C GLU A 66 11.77 16.50 2.44
N ARG A 67 10.69 17.21 2.70
CA ARG A 67 9.76 16.95 3.81
C ARG A 67 8.34 17.02 3.28
N TYR A 68 7.57 15.99 3.55
CA TYR A 68 6.15 15.93 3.21
C TYR A 68 5.35 15.65 4.48
N SER A 69 4.40 16.51 4.77
CA SER A 69 3.44 16.27 5.84
C SER A 69 2.44 15.17 5.46
N PHE A 70 1.69 14.68 6.45
CA PHE A 70 0.55 13.80 6.17
C PHE A 70 -0.45 14.46 5.21
N ALA A 71 -0.75 15.76 5.41
CA ALA A 71 -1.65 16.51 4.54
C ALA A 71 -1.12 16.60 3.09
N ASP A 72 0.18 16.85 2.90
CA ASP A 72 0.81 16.89 1.57
C ASP A 72 0.73 15.53 0.89
N ALA A 73 1.10 14.46 1.58
CA ALA A 73 1.07 13.10 1.05
C ALA A 73 -0.34 12.70 0.60
N PHE A 74 -1.36 13.03 1.40
CA PHE A 74 -2.76 12.81 1.02
C PHE A 74 -3.17 13.58 -0.22
N LYS A 75 -2.83 14.86 -0.29
CA LYS A 75 -3.14 15.72 -1.43
C LYS A 75 -2.49 15.23 -2.71
N ILE A 76 -1.22 14.82 -2.64
CA ILE A 76 -0.47 14.29 -3.80
C ILE A 76 -1.07 12.95 -4.22
N SER A 77 -1.28 12.04 -3.28
CA SER A 77 -1.84 10.71 -3.55
C SER A 77 -3.27 10.79 -4.12
N ALA A 78 -4.08 11.74 -3.68
CA ALA A 78 -5.40 11.99 -4.25
C ALA A 78 -5.32 12.43 -5.72
N LYS A 79 -4.33 13.26 -6.09
CA LYS A 79 -4.09 13.63 -7.50
C LYS A 79 -3.70 12.41 -8.34
N VAL A 80 -2.84 11.54 -7.80
CA VAL A 80 -2.47 10.27 -8.46
C VAL A 80 -3.72 9.40 -8.65
N GLY A 81 -4.54 9.24 -7.61
CA GLY A 81 -5.78 8.47 -7.70
C GLY A 81 -6.74 9.01 -8.76
N ASN A 82 -6.93 10.34 -8.81
CA ASN A 82 -7.77 10.98 -9.83
C ASN A 82 -7.21 10.74 -11.24
N ALA A 83 -5.90 10.89 -11.45
CA ALA A 83 -5.28 10.65 -12.74
C ALA A 83 -5.45 9.19 -13.20
N LEU A 84 -5.40 8.22 -12.27
CA LEU A 84 -5.67 6.82 -12.57
C LEU A 84 -7.13 6.60 -12.99
N VAL A 85 -8.08 7.22 -12.30
CA VAL A 85 -9.51 7.15 -12.68
C VAL A 85 -9.73 7.77 -14.05
N ASP A 86 -9.13 8.93 -14.34
CA ASP A 86 -9.20 9.59 -15.64
C ASP A 86 -8.56 8.72 -16.75
N ALA A 87 -7.55 7.92 -16.42
CA ALA A 87 -6.95 6.93 -17.32
C ALA A 87 -7.78 5.65 -17.47
N GLY A 88 -8.95 5.55 -16.82
CA GLY A 88 -9.87 4.42 -16.94
C GLY A 88 -9.60 3.27 -15.96
N ILE A 89 -8.69 3.43 -14.99
CA ILE A 89 -8.43 2.42 -13.95
C ILE A 89 -9.65 2.31 -13.02
N GLN A 90 -10.06 1.10 -12.76
CA GLN A 90 -11.22 0.77 -11.93
C GLN A 90 -10.81 -0.02 -10.68
N LYS A 91 -11.71 -0.10 -9.71
CA LYS A 91 -11.52 -0.95 -8.54
C LYS A 91 -11.24 -2.40 -8.95
N GLY A 92 -10.17 -2.97 -8.40
CA GLY A 92 -9.72 -4.34 -8.70
C GLY A 92 -8.75 -4.44 -9.87
N ASP A 93 -8.55 -3.39 -10.68
CA ASP A 93 -7.50 -3.37 -11.69
C ASP A 93 -6.12 -3.38 -11.03
N ARG A 94 -5.15 -4.04 -11.68
CA ARG A 94 -3.78 -4.09 -11.22
C ARG A 94 -3.00 -2.93 -11.82
N VAL A 95 -2.33 -2.19 -10.94
CA VAL A 95 -1.41 -1.12 -11.29
C VAL A 95 -0.06 -1.43 -10.67
N SER A 96 0.96 -1.57 -11.50
CA SER A 96 2.30 -1.91 -11.04
C SER A 96 3.12 -0.68 -10.68
N ILE A 97 4.07 -0.86 -9.75
CA ILE A 97 5.09 0.14 -9.42
C ILE A 97 6.46 -0.51 -9.56
N CYS A 98 7.32 0.05 -10.44
CA CYS A 98 8.70 -0.35 -10.62
C CYS A 98 9.61 0.87 -10.50
N MET A 99 9.95 1.26 -9.28
CA MET A 99 10.80 2.41 -8.97
C MET A 99 11.56 2.24 -7.66
N GLN A 100 12.48 3.15 -7.36
CA GLN A 100 13.16 3.20 -6.06
C GLN A 100 12.18 3.55 -4.93
N ASN A 101 12.61 3.23 -3.69
CA ASN A 101 11.87 3.60 -2.47
C ASN A 101 12.10 5.08 -2.14
N ASN A 102 11.47 5.94 -2.91
CA ASN A 102 11.43 7.39 -2.75
C ASN A 102 9.98 7.84 -2.42
N PRO A 103 9.74 9.10 -2.12
CA PRO A 103 8.40 9.60 -1.79
C PRO A 103 7.35 9.30 -2.86
N GLU A 104 7.70 9.33 -4.14
CA GLU A 104 6.80 9.06 -5.26
C GLU A 104 6.24 7.64 -5.23
N PHE A 105 7.05 6.65 -4.75
CA PHE A 105 6.57 5.29 -4.54
C PHE A 105 5.38 5.26 -3.58
N ILE A 106 5.49 5.99 -2.47
CA ILE A 106 4.45 6.05 -1.45
C ILE A 106 3.20 6.77 -1.99
N PHE A 107 3.39 7.87 -2.73
CA PHE A 107 2.26 8.60 -3.33
C PHE A 107 1.53 7.75 -4.37
N ALA A 108 2.27 7.02 -5.21
CA ALA A 108 1.69 6.09 -6.18
C ALA A 108 0.94 4.96 -5.46
N TYR A 109 1.56 4.33 -4.46
CA TYR A 109 0.93 3.28 -3.67
C TYR A 109 -0.39 3.73 -3.02
N MET A 110 -0.37 4.86 -2.30
CA MET A 110 -1.56 5.41 -1.66
C MET A 110 -2.63 5.79 -2.68
N GLY A 111 -2.25 6.36 -3.83
CA GLY A 111 -3.17 6.70 -4.90
C GLY A 111 -3.87 5.48 -5.50
N ILE A 112 -3.09 4.41 -5.79
CA ILE A 112 -3.61 3.15 -6.34
C ILE A 112 -4.61 2.50 -5.37
N VAL A 113 -4.19 2.28 -4.12
CA VAL A 113 -5.06 1.62 -3.14
C VAL A 113 -6.23 2.52 -2.72
N GLY A 114 -6.05 3.83 -2.79
CA GLY A 114 -7.07 4.83 -2.48
C GLY A 114 -8.30 4.77 -3.39
N ILE A 115 -8.14 4.37 -4.64
CA ILE A 115 -9.26 4.14 -5.59
C ILE A 115 -9.76 2.69 -5.59
N GLY A 116 -9.16 1.82 -4.75
CA GLY A 116 -9.51 0.40 -4.67
C GLY A 116 -8.89 -0.47 -5.76
N ALA A 117 -7.92 0.05 -6.51
CA ALA A 117 -7.09 -0.75 -7.41
C ALA A 117 -6.08 -1.60 -6.62
N VAL A 118 -5.54 -2.62 -7.26
CA VAL A 118 -4.55 -3.53 -6.67
C VAL A 118 -3.16 -3.03 -7.03
N CYS A 119 -2.37 -2.64 -6.03
CA CYS A 119 -0.98 -2.28 -6.23
C CYS A 119 -0.12 -3.52 -6.35
N VAL A 120 0.68 -3.61 -7.42
CA VAL A 120 1.63 -4.69 -7.69
C VAL A 120 3.05 -4.14 -7.73
N PRO A 121 3.76 -4.06 -6.58
CA PRO A 121 5.14 -3.62 -6.55
C PRO A 121 6.06 -4.65 -7.23
N LEU A 122 6.89 -4.19 -8.15
CA LEU A 122 7.90 -5.00 -8.81
C LEU A 122 9.29 -4.69 -8.24
N ASN A 123 10.17 -5.68 -8.32
CA ASN A 123 11.55 -5.47 -7.90
C ASN A 123 12.25 -4.48 -8.86
N SER A 124 12.71 -3.36 -8.31
CA SER A 124 13.35 -2.28 -9.07
C SER A 124 14.74 -2.65 -9.66
N TRP A 125 15.25 -3.84 -9.36
CA TRP A 125 16.50 -4.38 -9.91
C TRP A 125 16.27 -5.36 -11.08
N TRP A 126 15.02 -5.67 -11.38
CA TRP A 126 14.69 -6.57 -12.49
C TRP A 126 15.07 -5.95 -13.83
N VAL A 127 15.43 -6.81 -14.77
CA VAL A 127 15.67 -6.47 -16.17
C VAL A 127 14.36 -6.45 -16.96
N ALA A 128 14.40 -5.91 -18.18
CA ALA A 128 13.21 -5.71 -19.00
C ALA A 128 12.34 -6.98 -19.18
N ASP A 129 12.97 -8.14 -19.43
CA ASP A 129 12.26 -9.41 -19.63
C ASP A 129 11.50 -9.85 -18.37
N GLU A 130 12.10 -9.67 -17.18
CA GLU A 130 11.48 -10.01 -15.91
C GLU A 130 10.29 -9.09 -15.61
N ILE A 131 10.44 -7.79 -15.91
CA ILE A 131 9.37 -6.80 -15.74
C ILE A 131 8.22 -7.12 -16.71
N THR A 132 8.52 -7.40 -17.98
CA THR A 132 7.55 -7.79 -19.01
C THR A 132 6.74 -9.00 -18.55
N TYR A 133 7.44 -10.06 -18.16
CA TYR A 133 6.78 -11.26 -17.64
C TYR A 133 5.86 -10.96 -16.48
N ALA A 134 6.30 -10.16 -15.50
CA ALA A 134 5.51 -9.83 -14.34
C ALA A 134 4.25 -9.02 -14.69
N LEU A 135 4.37 -8.06 -15.60
CA LEU A 135 3.24 -7.23 -16.06
C LEU A 135 2.19 -8.06 -16.78
N GLU A 136 2.62 -8.96 -17.67
CA GLU A 136 1.73 -9.89 -18.37
C GLU A 136 1.07 -10.87 -17.40
N HIS A 137 1.87 -11.47 -16.50
CA HIS A 137 1.38 -12.46 -15.55
C HIS A 137 0.33 -11.91 -14.58
N CYS A 138 0.49 -10.67 -14.12
CA CYS A 138 -0.50 -10.05 -13.23
C CYS A 138 -1.60 -9.28 -13.98
N ASP A 139 -1.56 -9.23 -15.31
CA ASP A 139 -2.49 -8.43 -16.16
C ASP A 139 -2.56 -6.97 -15.66
N ALA A 140 -1.39 -6.33 -15.48
CA ALA A 140 -1.32 -4.94 -15.07
C ALA A 140 -1.83 -4.02 -16.17
N LYS A 141 -2.73 -3.10 -15.82
CA LYS A 141 -3.30 -2.13 -16.77
C LYS A 141 -2.41 -0.90 -16.96
N LEU A 142 -1.60 -0.59 -15.96
CA LEU A 142 -0.70 0.56 -15.94
C LEU A 142 0.49 0.25 -15.05
N MET A 143 1.65 0.86 -15.34
CA MET A 143 2.81 0.80 -14.48
C MET A 143 3.37 2.20 -14.25
N PHE A 144 3.65 2.52 -12.98
CA PHE A 144 4.52 3.62 -12.60
C PHE A 144 5.97 3.16 -12.59
N GLY A 145 6.87 3.93 -13.17
CA GLY A 145 8.29 3.65 -13.15
C GLY A 145 9.12 4.92 -13.09
N ASP A 146 10.27 4.87 -12.44
CA ASP A 146 11.24 5.95 -12.57
C ASP A 146 11.96 5.88 -13.93
N GLN A 147 12.57 6.99 -14.34
CA GLN A 147 13.20 7.13 -15.66
C GLN A 147 14.21 6.02 -15.95
N ARG A 148 14.96 5.56 -14.94
CA ARG A 148 15.96 4.51 -15.11
C ARG A 148 15.33 3.16 -15.45
N ARG A 149 14.17 2.83 -14.83
CA ARG A 149 13.45 1.57 -15.04
C ARG A 149 12.67 1.59 -16.33
N LEU A 150 12.11 2.74 -16.72
CA LEU A 150 11.39 2.89 -17.98
C LEU A 150 12.30 2.84 -19.20
N LYS A 151 13.55 3.31 -19.07
CA LYS A 151 14.51 3.42 -20.20
C LYS A 151 14.86 2.09 -20.91
N GLY A 152 14.54 0.95 -20.34
CA GLY A 152 14.74 -0.37 -20.96
C GLY A 152 13.45 -1.02 -21.47
N LEU A 153 12.33 -0.31 -21.37
CA LEU A 153 10.99 -0.82 -21.65
C LEU A 153 10.34 -0.16 -22.87
N ASP A 154 11.10 0.64 -23.64
CA ASP A 154 10.59 1.40 -24.80
C ASP A 154 9.96 0.50 -25.88
N ASP A 155 10.33 -0.79 -25.93
CA ASP A 155 9.78 -1.78 -26.85
C ASP A 155 8.63 -2.61 -26.26
N LEU A 156 8.24 -2.37 -25.01
CA LEU A 156 7.09 -3.05 -24.40
C LEU A 156 5.80 -2.65 -25.09
N LYS A 157 5.38 -3.46 -26.03
CA LYS A 157 4.01 -3.42 -26.54
C LYS A 157 3.07 -4.00 -25.46
N ILE A 158 2.71 -3.17 -24.50
CA ILE A 158 1.55 -3.48 -23.66
C ILE A 158 0.35 -3.42 -24.58
N THR A 159 -0.06 -4.55 -25.10
CA THR A 159 -1.30 -4.67 -25.85
C THR A 159 -2.43 -4.31 -24.90
N LYS A 160 -3.13 -3.24 -25.25
CA LYS A 160 -4.36 -2.79 -24.57
C LYS A 160 -5.43 -3.84 -24.62
#